data_9235eb6bd712a5fdc4f32486ef2cbf1c
#
_entry.id   9235eb6bd712a5fdc4f32486ef2cbf1c
#
_cell.length_a   1.000
_cell.length_b   1.000
_cell.length_c   1.000
_cell.angle_alpha   90.00
_cell.angle_beta   90.00
_cell.angle_gamma   90.00
#
_symmetry.space_group_name_H-M   'P 1'
#
loop_
_entity.id
_entity.type
_entity.pdbx_description
1 polymer ?
#
loop_
_entity_poly.entity_id
_entity_poly.type
_entity_poly.pdbx_seq_one_letter_code
_entity_poly.pdbx_strand_id
1 'polypeptide(L)'
;MIGLFIIFPIFSLYINHLDDATPFLIGLALGVYGLTQAMLQIVLSICSDKFGRKPVILFGLVLFIIGSIVAALSTSIYGIIIGRAIQGAGAIGSTLTALVADTTKEENRLKAMSLVGMSIGLSFLVAMIIAPILNTVIGLSGIFWVTAFFGFLSIFMLSKVPTPKTPSFHHEGKAVVTLIKEVLHHKELLKLNFGIFCLHASLTALFIVIPTILTNILEVPADYQWLIYLPVLVISFALMFPFVMIAEVQRKMKRFFIVAVAILATCMGALALSYTHIVLLCIFLTLFFAAFTFLESCLPSLISKIAPVGSKGTAMGIFSSCQFFGIFIGGIIGGVVYHHWQIAGVLVFCLILGTLWLIVSATMAEPTYLNSKIYKLNNGHADTKKTIEEILASQLGVYEYNTCLEEPAIYIKVDKKEFDEQNLLLKIKQFIVG
;
A
#
# COMPACT_ATOMS: atom_id res chain seq x y z
N MET A 1 4.39 0.22 10.83
CA MET A 1 4.56 -0.76 9.75
C MET A 1 5.23 -2.05 10.21
N ILE A 2 6.35 -2.02 10.96
CA ILE A 2 6.99 -3.24 11.49
C ILE A 2 5.97 -4.12 12.22
N GLY A 3 5.16 -3.57 13.14
CA GLY A 3 4.16 -4.34 13.90
C GLY A 3 3.06 -5.01 13.05
N LEU A 4 2.82 -4.56 11.81
CA LEU A 4 1.95 -5.25 10.87
C LEU A 4 2.65 -6.48 10.28
N PHE A 5 3.87 -6.29 9.80
CA PHE A 5 4.58 -7.30 9.01
C PHE A 5 5.25 -8.38 9.86
N ILE A 6 5.60 -8.08 11.11
CA ILE A 6 6.36 -8.99 11.98
C ILE A 6 5.62 -10.31 12.27
N ILE A 7 4.31 -10.33 12.11
CA ILE A 7 3.47 -11.50 12.38
C ILE A 7 3.48 -12.46 11.19
N PHE A 8 3.65 -11.99 9.95
CA PHE A 8 3.53 -12.82 8.75
C PHE A 8 4.42 -14.08 8.76
N PRO A 9 5.74 -13.99 9.03
CA PRO A 9 6.62 -15.15 8.89
C PRO A 9 6.49 -16.18 10.00
N ILE A 10 5.74 -15.90 11.07
CA ILE A 10 5.70 -16.75 12.26
C ILE A 10 4.32 -17.27 12.62
N PHE A 11 3.25 -16.54 12.24
CA PHE A 11 1.92 -16.78 12.81
C PHE A 11 1.34 -18.15 12.45
N SER A 12 1.57 -18.64 11.22
CA SER A 12 1.11 -19.95 10.80
C SER A 12 1.78 -21.11 11.56
N LEU A 13 2.93 -20.89 12.20
CA LEU A 13 3.63 -21.89 13.01
C LEU A 13 2.93 -22.14 14.34
N TYR A 14 2.06 -21.23 14.79
CA TYR A 14 1.35 -21.31 16.07
C TYR A 14 0.04 -22.06 16.03
N ILE A 15 -0.33 -22.67 14.87
CA ILE A 15 -1.59 -23.40 14.74
C ILE A 15 -1.77 -24.50 15.79
N ASN A 16 -0.68 -25.14 16.23
CA ASN A 16 -0.70 -26.22 17.21
C ASN A 16 -0.46 -25.74 18.66
N HIS A 17 -0.25 -24.44 18.88
CA HIS A 17 0.12 -23.87 20.18
C HIS A 17 -0.94 -22.91 20.74
N LEU A 18 -1.97 -22.60 19.97
CA LEU A 18 -3.07 -21.72 20.39
C LEU A 18 -4.34 -22.55 20.57
N ASP A 19 -5.05 -22.28 21.66
CA ASP A 19 -6.34 -22.90 21.90
C ASP A 19 -7.32 -22.62 20.77
N ASP A 20 -8.04 -23.65 20.32
CA ASP A 20 -9.03 -23.61 19.24
C ASP A 20 -8.51 -23.16 17.85
N ALA A 21 -7.19 -23.14 17.62
CA ALA A 21 -6.64 -22.70 16.36
C ALA A 21 -6.95 -23.67 15.22
N THR A 22 -7.48 -23.12 14.13
CA THR A 22 -7.69 -23.82 12.86
C THR A 22 -7.03 -23.03 11.73
N PRO A 23 -6.71 -23.65 10.57
CA PRO A 23 -6.16 -22.92 9.42
C PRO A 23 -6.99 -21.71 9.00
N PHE A 24 -8.32 -21.85 9.07
CA PHE A 24 -9.25 -20.73 8.80
C PHE A 24 -9.07 -19.59 9.80
N LEU A 25 -9.02 -19.89 11.11
CA LEU A 25 -8.88 -18.88 12.17
C LEU A 25 -7.50 -18.20 12.14
N ILE A 26 -6.45 -18.94 11.78
CA ILE A 26 -5.12 -18.37 11.53
C ILE A 26 -5.17 -17.40 10.36
N GLY A 27 -5.77 -17.79 9.23
CA GLY A 27 -5.97 -16.90 8.09
C GLY A 27 -6.82 -15.66 8.43
N LEU A 28 -7.89 -15.86 9.23
CA LEU A 28 -8.72 -14.76 9.73
C LEU A 28 -7.93 -13.80 10.62
N ALA A 29 -7.11 -14.30 11.53
CA ALA A 29 -6.28 -13.46 12.42
C ALA A 29 -5.24 -12.65 11.65
N LEU A 30 -4.66 -13.21 10.57
CA LEU A 30 -3.81 -12.45 9.65
C LEU A 30 -4.60 -11.39 8.90
N GLY A 31 -5.79 -11.72 8.41
CA GLY A 31 -6.58 -10.89 7.53
C GLY A 31 -7.42 -9.81 8.23
N VAL A 32 -7.96 -10.06 9.43
CA VAL A 32 -8.92 -9.18 10.10
C VAL A 32 -8.39 -7.76 10.36
N TYR A 33 -7.10 -7.64 10.61
CA TYR A 33 -6.42 -6.34 10.65
C TYR A 33 -6.66 -5.55 9.36
N GLY A 34 -6.49 -6.22 8.21
CA GLY A 34 -6.73 -5.63 6.90
C GLY A 34 -8.18 -5.18 6.71
N LEU A 35 -9.17 -5.99 7.15
CA LEU A 35 -10.57 -5.63 7.05
C LEU A 35 -10.89 -4.33 7.79
N THR A 36 -10.55 -4.28 9.08
CA THR A 36 -10.84 -3.11 9.91
C THR A 36 -10.09 -1.87 9.41
N GLN A 37 -8.87 -2.03 8.95
CA GLN A 37 -8.10 -0.94 8.35
C GLN A 37 -8.71 -0.46 7.03
N ALA A 38 -9.10 -1.36 6.13
CA ALA A 38 -9.73 -1.01 4.87
C ALA A 38 -11.02 -0.20 5.07
N MET A 39 -11.85 -0.59 6.05
CA MET A 39 -13.11 0.08 6.35
C MET A 39 -12.92 1.44 7.03
N LEU A 40 -12.01 1.54 7.98
CA LEU A 40 -11.87 2.72 8.83
C LEU A 40 -10.87 3.76 8.30
N GLN A 41 -9.98 3.39 7.37
CA GLN A 41 -8.97 4.29 6.85
C GLN A 41 -9.56 5.56 6.21
N ILE A 42 -10.60 5.41 5.39
CA ILE A 42 -11.28 6.57 4.77
C ILE A 42 -12.01 7.39 5.84
N VAL A 43 -12.69 6.74 6.77
CA VAL A 43 -13.42 7.40 7.86
C VAL A 43 -12.47 8.23 8.74
N LEU A 44 -11.38 7.63 9.19
CA LEU A 44 -10.37 8.32 10.01
C LEU A 44 -9.66 9.44 9.23
N SER A 45 -9.47 9.28 7.92
CA SER A 45 -8.93 10.35 7.07
C SER A 45 -9.86 11.56 7.08
N ILE A 46 -11.15 11.36 6.84
CA ILE A 46 -12.16 12.45 6.87
C ILE A 46 -12.24 13.07 8.27
N CYS A 47 -12.25 12.25 9.33
CA CYS A 47 -12.21 12.76 10.71
C CYS A 47 -10.96 13.62 10.95
N SER A 48 -9.83 13.26 10.36
CA SER A 48 -8.58 14.02 10.55
C SER A 48 -8.58 15.39 9.86
N ASP A 49 -9.40 15.55 8.81
CA ASP A 49 -9.61 16.86 8.18
C ASP A 49 -10.43 17.78 9.10
N LYS A 50 -11.38 17.21 9.86
CA LYS A 50 -12.28 17.95 10.74
C LYS A 50 -11.66 18.23 12.14
N PHE A 51 -11.08 17.21 12.74
CA PHE A 51 -10.57 17.28 14.14
C PHE A 51 -9.07 17.55 14.21
N GLY A 52 -8.38 17.61 13.06
CA GLY A 52 -6.94 17.77 12.94
C GLY A 52 -6.19 16.44 12.85
N ARG A 53 -5.02 16.46 12.20
CA ARG A 53 -4.21 15.26 11.93
C ARG A 53 -3.74 14.57 13.19
N LYS A 54 -3.10 15.32 14.10
CA LYS A 54 -2.48 14.75 15.31
C LYS A 54 -3.46 14.06 16.25
N PRO A 55 -4.64 14.64 16.60
CA PRO A 55 -5.59 13.96 17.48
C PRO A 55 -6.07 12.62 16.91
N VAL A 56 -6.32 12.55 15.62
CA VAL A 56 -6.78 11.31 14.98
C VAL A 56 -5.65 10.28 14.90
N ILE A 57 -4.42 10.70 14.62
CA ILE A 57 -3.25 9.79 14.66
C ILE A 57 -3.06 9.26 16.09
N LEU A 58 -3.16 10.12 17.11
CA LEU A 58 -3.06 9.71 18.51
C LEU A 58 -4.13 8.68 18.88
N PHE A 59 -5.39 8.93 18.51
CA PHE A 59 -6.50 8.00 18.71
C PHE A 59 -6.21 6.63 18.05
N GLY A 60 -5.78 6.62 16.81
CA GLY A 60 -5.43 5.39 16.11
C GLY A 60 -4.25 4.65 16.72
N LEU A 61 -3.21 5.36 17.18
CA LEU A 61 -2.08 4.74 17.91
C LEU A 61 -2.52 4.14 19.25
N VAL A 62 -3.44 4.78 19.98
CA VAL A 62 -4.02 4.22 21.21
C VAL A 62 -4.78 2.92 20.91
N LEU A 63 -5.62 2.90 19.88
CA LEU A 63 -6.30 1.66 19.44
C LEU A 63 -5.29 0.57 19.06
N PHE A 64 -4.25 0.93 18.33
CA PHE A 64 -3.19 -0.01 17.94
C PHE A 64 -2.48 -0.62 19.15
N ILE A 65 -2.19 0.19 20.18
CA ILE A 65 -1.57 -0.27 21.43
C ILE A 65 -2.53 -1.20 22.19
N ILE A 66 -3.79 -0.79 22.37
CA ILE A 66 -4.82 -1.60 23.06
C ILE A 66 -4.95 -2.95 22.36
N GLY A 67 -5.10 -2.97 21.03
CA GLY A 67 -5.20 -4.21 20.26
C GLY A 67 -3.95 -5.08 20.39
N SER A 68 -2.76 -4.48 20.45
CA SER A 68 -1.50 -5.20 20.68
C SER A 68 -1.46 -5.85 22.06
N ILE A 69 -1.90 -5.12 23.11
CA ILE A 69 -1.96 -5.63 24.49
C ILE A 69 -2.99 -6.77 24.59
N VAL A 70 -4.18 -6.60 23.99
CA VAL A 70 -5.21 -7.65 23.96
C VAL A 70 -4.66 -8.92 23.32
N ALA A 71 -3.99 -8.81 22.17
CA ALA A 71 -3.37 -9.94 21.50
C ALA A 71 -2.23 -10.57 22.33
N ALA A 72 -1.41 -9.76 23.01
CA ALA A 72 -0.30 -10.23 23.84
C ALA A 72 -0.76 -11.01 25.06
N LEU A 73 -1.89 -10.65 25.67
CA LEU A 73 -2.45 -11.31 26.84
C LEU A 73 -3.31 -12.52 26.51
N SER A 74 -3.61 -12.74 25.22
CA SER A 74 -4.52 -13.82 24.79
C SER A 74 -3.77 -15.15 24.61
N THR A 75 -4.35 -16.21 25.12
CA THR A 75 -3.92 -17.60 24.90
C THR A 75 -4.74 -18.26 23.79
N SER A 76 -5.95 -17.77 23.52
CA SER A 76 -6.87 -18.29 22.50
C SER A 76 -6.72 -17.50 21.18
N ILE A 77 -6.94 -18.20 20.06
CA ILE A 77 -6.97 -17.60 18.72
C ILE A 77 -8.02 -16.49 18.60
N TYR A 78 -9.17 -16.61 19.28
CA TYR A 78 -10.23 -15.60 19.26
C TYR A 78 -9.79 -14.28 19.89
N GLY A 79 -9.07 -14.32 21.00
CA GLY A 79 -8.53 -13.12 21.61
C GLY A 79 -7.48 -12.43 20.73
N ILE A 80 -6.66 -13.20 20.00
CA ILE A 80 -5.73 -12.63 19.00
C ILE A 80 -6.51 -12.00 17.85
N ILE A 81 -7.57 -12.62 17.32
CA ILE A 81 -8.42 -12.06 16.26
C ILE A 81 -9.01 -10.71 16.72
N ILE A 82 -9.55 -10.64 17.94
CA ILE A 82 -10.09 -9.40 18.50
C ILE A 82 -8.99 -8.34 18.62
N GLY A 83 -7.82 -8.69 19.17
CA GLY A 83 -6.69 -7.78 19.28
C GLY A 83 -6.24 -7.24 17.90
N ARG A 84 -6.17 -8.12 16.89
CA ARG A 84 -5.84 -7.76 15.51
C ARG A 84 -6.90 -6.86 14.86
N ALA A 85 -8.18 -7.10 15.12
CA ALA A 85 -9.26 -6.23 14.66
C ALA A 85 -9.16 -4.82 15.27
N ILE A 86 -8.86 -4.72 16.57
CA ILE A 86 -8.66 -3.43 17.24
C ILE A 86 -7.40 -2.74 16.72
N GLN A 87 -6.30 -3.47 16.51
CA GLN A 87 -5.08 -2.91 15.90
C GLN A 87 -5.37 -2.28 14.53
N GLY A 88 -6.09 -2.98 13.66
CA GLY A 88 -6.45 -2.50 12.33
C GLY A 88 -7.43 -1.32 12.38
N ALA A 89 -8.29 -1.24 13.40
CA ALA A 89 -9.17 -0.09 13.61
C ALA A 89 -8.38 1.21 13.87
N GLY A 90 -7.13 1.11 14.30
CA GLY A 90 -6.20 2.26 14.38
C GLY A 90 -5.65 2.75 13.03
N ALA A 91 -6.42 2.66 11.96
CA ALA A 91 -6.10 2.94 10.55
C ALA A 91 -5.56 4.36 10.27
N ILE A 92 -4.34 4.66 10.66
CA ILE A 92 -3.72 5.99 10.57
C ILE A 92 -2.89 6.22 9.29
N GLY A 93 -2.77 5.23 8.42
CA GLY A 93 -1.87 5.29 7.26
C GLY A 93 -2.12 6.50 6.34
N SER A 94 -3.38 6.74 5.95
CA SER A 94 -3.76 7.89 5.13
C SER A 94 -3.60 9.23 5.87
N THR A 95 -3.95 9.27 7.16
CA THR A 95 -3.78 10.47 8.00
C THR A 95 -2.30 10.84 8.19
N LEU A 96 -1.42 9.84 8.33
CA LEU A 96 0.03 10.05 8.40
C LEU A 96 0.59 10.63 7.10
N THR A 97 0.21 10.07 5.95
CA THR A 97 0.63 10.61 4.66
C THR A 97 0.11 12.02 4.42
N ALA A 98 -1.11 12.30 4.86
CA ALA A 98 -1.66 13.65 4.84
C ALA A 98 -0.87 14.61 5.75
N LEU A 99 -0.51 14.20 6.98
CA LEU A 99 0.32 15.01 7.89
C LEU A 99 1.70 15.31 7.27
N VAL A 100 2.33 14.34 6.62
CA VAL A 100 3.60 14.55 5.89
C VAL A 100 3.42 15.55 4.77
N ALA A 101 2.33 15.46 4.00
CA ALA A 101 2.03 16.41 2.93
C ALA A 101 1.82 17.83 3.46
N ASP A 102 1.07 17.98 4.56
CA ASP A 102 0.72 19.26 5.17
C ASP A 102 1.93 19.95 5.85
N THR A 103 2.91 19.16 6.32
CA THR A 103 4.12 19.69 6.98
C THR A 103 5.30 19.88 6.04
N THR A 104 5.20 19.40 4.79
CA THR A 104 6.30 19.45 3.82
C THR A 104 6.01 20.49 2.75
N LYS A 105 7.01 21.34 2.45
CA LYS A 105 6.93 22.28 1.32
C LYS A 105 6.68 21.52 0.01
N GLU A 106 5.92 22.11 -0.89
CA GLU A 106 5.50 21.50 -2.15
C GLU A 106 6.67 20.97 -2.98
N GLU A 107 7.78 21.71 -3.04
CA GLU A 107 9.02 21.34 -3.72
C GLU A 107 9.64 20.04 -3.21
N ASN A 108 9.47 19.74 -1.91
CA ASN A 108 10.04 18.57 -1.23
C ASN A 108 9.02 17.44 -1.01
N ARG A 109 7.75 17.65 -1.32
CA ARG A 109 6.67 16.68 -1.06
C ARG A 109 6.92 15.32 -1.70
N LEU A 110 7.40 15.31 -2.95
CA LEU A 110 7.74 14.06 -3.65
C LEU A 110 8.84 13.28 -2.91
N LYS A 111 9.89 13.98 -2.46
CA LYS A 111 10.98 13.35 -1.68
C LYS A 111 10.48 12.79 -0.36
N ALA A 112 9.63 13.54 0.35
CA ALA A 112 9.05 13.09 1.62
C ALA A 112 8.17 11.85 1.44
N MET A 113 7.32 11.82 0.40
CA MET A 113 6.48 10.64 0.10
C MET A 113 7.32 9.43 -0.31
N SER A 114 8.40 9.62 -1.05
CA SER A 114 9.34 8.55 -1.38
C SER A 114 10.03 7.97 -0.14
N LEU A 115 10.38 8.82 0.83
CA LEU A 115 10.91 8.38 2.13
C LEU A 115 9.89 7.56 2.92
N VAL A 116 8.61 7.94 2.91
CA VAL A 116 7.54 7.14 3.52
C VAL A 116 7.46 5.76 2.87
N GLY A 117 7.44 5.68 1.53
CA GLY A 117 7.42 4.41 0.80
C GLY A 117 8.63 3.54 1.11
N MET A 118 9.85 4.12 1.11
CA MET A 118 11.09 3.40 1.49
C MET A 118 11.02 2.88 2.92
N SER A 119 10.46 3.65 3.86
CA SER A 119 10.31 3.23 5.26
C SER A 119 9.37 2.03 5.41
N ILE A 120 8.32 1.95 4.57
CA ILE A 120 7.40 0.80 4.54
C ILE A 120 8.13 -0.45 4.05
N GLY A 121 8.85 -0.36 2.93
CA GLY A 121 9.64 -1.46 2.38
C GLY A 121 10.74 -1.95 3.34
N LEU A 122 11.47 -1.01 3.97
CA LEU A 122 12.46 -1.35 4.99
C LEU A 122 11.83 -2.00 6.22
N SER A 123 10.65 -1.53 6.65
CA SER A 123 9.90 -2.14 7.76
C SER A 123 9.51 -3.58 7.46
N PHE A 124 9.12 -3.88 6.22
CA PHE A 124 8.82 -5.23 5.77
C PHE A 124 10.06 -6.13 5.84
N LEU A 125 11.18 -5.67 5.26
CA LEU A 125 12.44 -6.42 5.25
C LEU A 125 12.92 -6.71 6.69
N VAL A 126 12.94 -5.68 7.54
CA VAL A 126 13.35 -5.81 8.96
C VAL A 126 12.43 -6.77 9.70
N ALA A 127 11.12 -6.69 9.48
CA ALA A 127 10.15 -7.58 10.12
C ALA A 127 10.37 -9.05 9.74
N MET A 128 10.61 -9.34 8.46
CA MET A 128 10.85 -10.71 7.98
C MET A 128 12.11 -11.35 8.58
N ILE A 129 13.13 -10.54 8.84
CA ILE A 129 14.41 -11.02 9.41
C ILE A 129 14.29 -11.15 10.92
N ILE A 130 13.75 -10.14 11.60
CA ILE A 130 13.74 -10.07 13.06
C ILE A 130 12.65 -10.97 13.67
N ALA A 131 11.54 -11.18 12.99
CA ALA A 131 10.41 -11.93 13.55
C ALA A 131 10.76 -13.37 13.95
N PRO A 132 11.41 -14.19 13.11
CA PRO A 132 11.80 -15.54 13.51
C PRO A 132 12.75 -15.54 14.71
N ILE A 133 13.72 -14.59 14.75
CA ILE A 133 14.69 -14.45 15.84
C ILE A 133 13.98 -14.06 17.16
N LEU A 134 13.12 -13.04 17.11
CA LEU A 134 12.36 -12.62 18.30
C LEU A 134 11.42 -13.71 18.79
N ASN A 135 10.85 -14.47 17.87
CA ASN A 135 9.92 -15.52 18.21
C ASN A 135 10.55 -16.60 19.11
N THR A 136 11.82 -16.94 18.90
CA THR A 136 12.52 -17.93 19.72
C THR A 136 12.84 -17.43 21.13
N VAL A 137 13.02 -16.11 21.30
CA VAL A 137 13.42 -15.51 22.57
C VAL A 137 12.19 -15.13 23.44
N ILE A 138 11.17 -14.52 22.81
CA ILE A 138 10.02 -13.94 23.54
C ILE A 138 8.66 -14.52 23.12
N GLY A 139 8.63 -15.40 22.13
CA GLY A 139 7.40 -16.02 21.63
C GLY A 139 6.42 -15.03 20.98
N LEU A 140 5.25 -15.52 20.58
CA LEU A 140 4.21 -14.75 19.92
C LEU A 140 3.66 -13.62 20.82
N SER A 141 3.40 -13.89 22.10
CA SER A 141 2.95 -12.90 23.08
C SER A 141 3.96 -11.77 23.21
N GLY A 142 5.26 -12.11 23.32
CA GLY A 142 6.33 -11.11 23.40
C GLY A 142 6.41 -10.23 22.16
N ILE A 143 6.15 -10.77 20.97
CA ILE A 143 6.11 -9.97 19.73
C ILE A 143 4.97 -8.95 19.76
N PHE A 144 3.79 -9.30 20.29
CA PHE A 144 2.72 -8.32 20.46
C PHE A 144 3.07 -7.25 21.50
N TRP A 145 3.81 -7.59 22.56
CA TRP A 145 4.35 -6.60 23.50
C TRP A 145 5.35 -5.64 22.85
N VAL A 146 6.26 -6.15 22.00
CA VAL A 146 7.16 -5.30 21.20
C VAL A 146 6.38 -4.38 20.26
N THR A 147 5.29 -4.89 19.69
CA THR A 147 4.41 -4.10 18.82
C THR A 147 3.72 -2.97 19.62
N ALA A 148 3.23 -3.25 20.83
CA ALA A 148 2.69 -2.24 21.73
C ALA A 148 3.74 -1.19 22.11
N PHE A 149 4.96 -1.60 22.41
CA PHE A 149 6.08 -0.70 22.73
C PHE A 149 6.39 0.25 21.55
N PHE A 150 6.42 -0.24 20.31
CA PHE A 150 6.57 0.63 19.14
C PHE A 150 5.40 1.60 18.97
N GLY A 151 4.18 1.22 19.36
CA GLY A 151 3.04 2.11 19.42
C GLY A 151 3.27 3.27 20.40
N PHE A 152 3.73 2.98 21.62
CA PHE A 152 4.09 4.00 22.62
C PHE A 152 5.21 4.91 22.13
N LEU A 153 6.26 4.35 21.55
CA LEU A 153 7.35 5.13 20.96
C LEU A 153 6.85 6.07 19.86
N SER A 154 5.89 5.60 19.05
CA SER A 154 5.28 6.41 17.98
C SER A 154 4.48 7.59 18.56
N ILE A 155 3.77 7.43 19.68
CA ILE A 155 3.10 8.54 20.37
C ILE A 155 4.14 9.58 20.85
N PHE A 156 5.22 9.13 21.43
CA PHE A 156 6.31 10.03 21.85
C PHE A 156 6.90 10.79 20.66
N MET A 157 7.16 10.10 19.53
CA MET A 157 7.64 10.76 18.32
C MET A 157 6.63 11.75 17.75
N LEU A 158 5.32 11.40 17.74
CA LEU A 158 4.26 12.29 17.27
C LEU A 158 4.22 13.61 18.05
N SER A 159 4.54 13.61 19.35
CA SER A 159 4.61 14.82 20.16
C SER A 159 5.64 15.84 19.67
N LYS A 160 6.72 15.36 19.01
CA LYS A 160 7.81 16.20 18.48
C LYS A 160 7.52 16.74 17.07
N VAL A 161 6.56 16.17 16.34
CA VAL A 161 6.19 16.65 15.00
C VAL A 161 5.48 18.01 15.14
N PRO A 162 5.77 19.01 14.29
CA PRO A 162 5.06 20.28 14.31
C PRO A 162 3.58 20.08 13.92
N THR A 163 2.69 20.88 14.50
CA THR A 163 1.28 20.91 14.09
C THR A 163 1.16 21.83 12.88
N PRO A 164 0.51 21.41 11.77
CA PRO A 164 0.28 22.29 10.63
C PRO A 164 -0.44 23.56 11.07
N LYS A 165 0.05 24.73 10.64
CA LYS A 165 -0.50 26.04 11.04
C LYS A 165 -1.78 26.43 10.31
N THR A 166 -2.03 25.83 9.17
CA THR A 166 -3.24 26.03 8.36
C THR A 166 -4.12 24.79 8.45
N PRO A 167 -5.39 24.92 8.89
CA PRO A 167 -6.36 23.88 8.64
C PRO A 167 -6.45 23.72 7.11
N SER A 168 -6.15 22.54 6.59
CA SER A 168 -6.49 22.24 5.22
C SER A 168 -8.03 22.25 5.15
N PHE A 169 -8.61 23.33 4.65
CA PHE A 169 -10.03 23.37 4.30
C PHE A 169 -10.23 22.37 3.17
N HIS A 170 -10.58 21.15 3.53
CA HIS A 170 -10.94 20.14 2.54
C HIS A 170 -12.45 20.12 2.41
N HIS A 171 -12.84 20.10 1.15
CA HIS A 171 -14.17 19.98 0.60
C HIS A 171 -15.27 19.51 1.56
N GLU A 172 -16.39 20.19 1.56
CA GLU A 172 -17.65 19.72 2.16
C GLU A 172 -17.87 18.24 1.81
N GLY A 173 -18.42 17.45 2.73
CA GLY A 173 -18.57 16.00 2.59
C GLY A 173 -19.29 15.55 1.29
N LYS A 174 -20.06 16.45 0.63
CA LYS A 174 -20.65 16.23 -0.70
C LYS A 174 -19.58 16.16 -1.81
N ALA A 175 -18.51 16.97 -1.74
CA ALA A 175 -17.44 16.95 -2.72
C ALA A 175 -16.62 15.65 -2.61
N VAL A 176 -16.38 15.15 -1.40
CA VAL A 176 -15.68 13.87 -1.16
C VAL A 176 -16.45 12.69 -1.78
N VAL A 177 -17.77 12.62 -1.59
CA VAL A 177 -18.60 11.56 -2.18
C VAL A 177 -18.57 11.59 -3.70
N THR A 178 -18.58 12.79 -4.30
CA THR A 178 -18.48 12.96 -5.75
C THR A 178 -17.13 12.47 -6.28
N LEU A 179 -16.04 12.83 -5.62
CA LEU A 179 -14.69 12.38 -5.97
C LEU A 179 -14.53 10.85 -5.83
N ILE A 180 -15.13 10.25 -4.79
CA ILE A 180 -15.15 8.79 -4.63
C ILE A 180 -15.87 8.14 -5.81
N LYS A 181 -17.04 8.65 -6.21
CA LYS A 181 -17.79 8.13 -7.36
C LYS A 181 -16.98 8.24 -8.64
N GLU A 182 -16.34 9.37 -8.89
CA GLU A 182 -15.48 9.61 -10.06
C GLU A 182 -14.36 8.57 -10.14
N VAL A 183 -13.63 8.35 -9.05
CA VAL A 183 -12.55 7.36 -8.97
C VAL A 183 -13.08 5.94 -9.18
N LEU A 184 -14.22 5.59 -8.58
CA LEU A 184 -14.83 4.27 -8.73
C LEU A 184 -15.42 4.01 -10.12
N HIS A 185 -15.68 5.02 -10.94
CA HIS A 185 -16.11 4.85 -12.33
C HIS A 185 -14.93 4.87 -13.32
N HIS A 186 -13.73 5.24 -12.88
CA HIS A 186 -12.56 5.31 -13.75
C HIS A 186 -11.94 3.92 -13.98
N LYS A 187 -12.19 3.33 -15.15
CA LYS A 187 -11.82 1.93 -15.49
C LYS A 187 -10.34 1.60 -15.23
N GLU A 188 -9.42 2.50 -15.57
CA GLU A 188 -7.98 2.22 -15.38
C GLU A 188 -7.59 2.23 -13.88
N LEU A 189 -8.21 3.10 -13.07
CA LEU A 189 -7.99 3.09 -11.61
C LEU A 189 -8.55 1.80 -10.98
N LEU A 190 -9.71 1.30 -11.45
CA LEU A 190 -10.25 0.03 -10.98
C LEU A 190 -9.33 -1.15 -11.29
N LYS A 191 -8.70 -1.19 -12.47
CA LYS A 191 -7.72 -2.23 -12.82
C LYS A 191 -6.51 -2.20 -11.91
N LEU A 192 -5.99 -1.01 -11.57
CA LEU A 192 -4.88 -0.85 -10.64
C LEU A 192 -5.27 -1.21 -9.20
N ASN A 193 -6.48 -0.84 -8.77
CA ASN A 193 -7.04 -1.22 -7.46
C ASN A 193 -7.22 -2.74 -7.35
N PHE A 194 -7.68 -3.40 -8.40
CA PHE A 194 -7.72 -4.85 -8.48
C PHE A 194 -6.31 -5.45 -8.41
N GLY A 195 -5.32 -4.81 -9.03
CA GLY A 195 -3.92 -5.24 -8.98
C GLY A 195 -3.34 -5.25 -7.58
N ILE A 196 -3.49 -4.17 -6.82
CA ILE A 196 -2.98 -4.10 -5.43
C ILE A 196 -3.72 -5.08 -4.52
N PHE A 197 -5.02 -5.28 -4.74
CA PHE A 197 -5.80 -6.30 -4.06
C PHE A 197 -5.22 -7.70 -4.31
N CYS A 198 -4.98 -8.09 -5.56
CA CYS A 198 -4.40 -9.39 -5.92
C CYS A 198 -2.99 -9.56 -5.34
N LEU A 199 -2.16 -8.52 -5.39
CA LEU A 199 -0.79 -8.53 -4.88
C LEU A 199 -0.76 -8.87 -3.40
N HIS A 200 -1.58 -8.19 -2.59
CA HIS A 200 -1.61 -8.39 -1.14
C HIS A 200 -2.40 -9.63 -0.71
N ALA A 201 -3.42 -10.02 -1.45
CA ALA A 201 -4.10 -11.28 -1.23
C ALA A 201 -3.16 -12.48 -1.44
N SER A 202 -2.36 -12.44 -2.52
CA SER A 202 -1.33 -13.46 -2.77
C SER A 202 -0.24 -13.47 -1.70
N LEU A 203 0.23 -12.30 -1.26
CA LEU A 203 1.22 -12.18 -0.19
C LEU A 203 0.73 -12.83 1.10
N THR A 204 -0.48 -12.47 1.54
CA THR A 204 -1.04 -12.97 2.79
C THR A 204 -1.30 -14.48 2.74
N ALA A 205 -1.87 -14.97 1.63
CA ALA A 205 -2.07 -16.40 1.42
C ALA A 205 -0.75 -17.17 1.41
N LEU A 206 0.28 -16.63 0.75
CA LEU A 206 1.62 -17.23 0.69
C LEU A 206 2.24 -17.37 2.09
N PHE A 207 2.07 -16.39 2.98
CA PHE A 207 2.58 -16.45 4.35
C PHE A 207 1.80 -17.39 5.28
N ILE A 208 0.68 -17.94 4.84
CA ILE A 208 0.05 -19.09 5.54
C ILE A 208 0.87 -20.35 5.32
N VAL A 209 1.47 -20.52 4.12
CA VAL A 209 2.12 -21.78 3.73
C VAL A 209 3.65 -21.76 3.80
N ILE A 210 4.32 -20.66 3.51
CA ILE A 210 5.80 -20.60 3.46
C ILE A 210 6.47 -20.99 4.78
N PRO A 211 6.08 -20.42 5.94
CA PRO A 211 6.70 -20.83 7.20
C PRO A 211 6.48 -22.32 7.48
N THR A 212 5.29 -22.85 7.15
CA THR A 212 4.96 -24.27 7.29
C THR A 212 5.78 -25.16 6.34
N ILE A 213 6.00 -24.74 5.09
CA ILE A 213 6.87 -25.45 4.15
C ILE A 213 8.29 -25.53 4.72
N LEU A 214 8.82 -24.40 5.19
CA LEU A 214 10.18 -24.35 5.74
C LEU A 214 10.33 -25.27 6.96
N THR A 215 9.39 -25.25 7.90
CA THR A 215 9.49 -26.03 9.13
C THR A 215 9.15 -27.51 8.92
N ASN A 216 8.01 -27.81 8.28
CA ASN A 216 7.45 -29.17 8.29
C ASN A 216 7.89 -30.03 7.10
N ILE A 217 8.33 -29.41 5.99
CA ILE A 217 8.72 -30.13 4.77
C ILE A 217 10.22 -30.09 4.55
N LEU A 218 10.82 -28.89 4.73
CA LEU A 218 12.24 -28.68 4.50
C LEU A 218 13.05 -28.79 5.79
N GLU A 219 12.39 -29.07 6.92
CA GLU A 219 12.98 -29.28 8.24
C GLU A 219 13.91 -28.14 8.69
N VAL A 220 13.64 -26.90 8.22
CA VAL A 220 14.37 -25.72 8.65
C VAL A 220 13.76 -25.21 9.96
N PRO A 221 14.50 -25.25 11.07
CA PRO A 221 13.98 -24.74 12.34
C PRO A 221 13.54 -23.28 12.25
N ALA A 222 12.52 -22.90 13.01
CA ALA A 222 11.91 -21.58 12.96
C ALA A 222 12.94 -20.45 13.23
N ASP A 223 13.91 -20.68 14.10
CA ASP A 223 15.00 -19.76 14.46
C ASP A 223 16.02 -19.54 13.34
N TYR A 224 16.11 -20.43 12.36
CA TYR A 224 17.01 -20.31 11.21
C TYR A 224 16.31 -19.83 9.94
N GLN A 225 15.00 -19.64 9.91
CA GLN A 225 14.26 -19.19 8.70
C GLN A 225 14.71 -17.82 8.18
N TRP A 226 15.22 -16.96 9.07
CA TRP A 226 15.77 -15.67 8.67
C TRP A 226 16.97 -15.79 7.71
N LEU A 227 17.73 -16.89 7.78
CA LEU A 227 18.86 -17.18 6.84
C LEU A 227 18.35 -17.41 5.41
N ILE A 228 17.07 -17.78 5.24
CA ILE A 228 16.42 -17.93 3.93
C ILE A 228 15.80 -16.60 3.53
N TYR A 229 15.05 -15.95 4.43
CA TYR A 229 14.37 -14.68 4.11
C TYR A 229 15.36 -13.56 3.79
N LEU A 230 16.49 -13.47 4.50
CA LEU A 230 17.46 -12.39 4.30
C LEU A 230 18.03 -12.38 2.86
N PRO A 231 18.69 -13.45 2.35
CA PRO A 231 19.23 -13.43 0.99
C PRO A 231 18.11 -13.31 -0.06
N VAL A 232 16.98 -13.99 0.11
CA VAL A 232 15.84 -13.89 -0.80
C VAL A 232 15.39 -12.44 -0.95
N LEU A 233 15.18 -11.73 0.14
CA LEU A 233 14.69 -10.36 0.11
C LEU A 233 15.77 -9.37 -0.37
N VAL A 234 17.02 -9.50 0.08
CA VAL A 234 18.10 -8.62 -0.36
C VAL A 234 18.33 -8.73 -1.86
N ILE A 235 18.39 -9.96 -2.40
CA ILE A 235 18.54 -10.17 -3.84
C ILE A 235 17.32 -9.66 -4.60
N SER A 236 16.10 -9.86 -4.08
CA SER A 236 14.86 -9.36 -4.67
C SER A 236 14.87 -7.83 -4.80
N PHE A 237 15.26 -7.12 -3.74
CA PHE A 237 15.42 -5.67 -3.77
C PHE A 237 16.49 -5.23 -4.79
N ALA A 238 17.64 -5.93 -4.83
CA ALA A 238 18.69 -5.62 -5.79
C ALA A 238 18.21 -5.80 -7.24
N LEU A 239 17.42 -6.84 -7.52
CA LEU A 239 16.85 -7.09 -8.84
C LEU A 239 15.77 -6.05 -9.23
N MET A 240 15.01 -5.54 -8.27
CA MET A 240 13.97 -4.53 -8.52
C MET A 240 14.55 -3.24 -9.13
N PHE A 241 15.69 -2.74 -8.64
CA PHE A 241 16.23 -1.44 -9.05
C PHE A 241 16.46 -1.31 -10.56
N PRO A 242 17.19 -2.23 -11.24
CA PRO A 242 17.37 -2.13 -12.68
C PRO A 242 16.05 -2.25 -13.44
N PHE A 243 15.10 -3.06 -12.95
CA PHE A 243 13.78 -3.19 -13.57
C PHE A 243 13.01 -1.86 -13.55
N VAL A 244 12.98 -1.16 -12.43
CA VAL A 244 12.33 0.16 -12.30
C VAL A 244 13.02 1.18 -13.22
N MET A 245 14.35 1.25 -13.16
CA MET A 245 15.12 2.20 -13.99
C MET A 245 14.88 1.99 -15.48
N ILE A 246 14.95 0.75 -15.96
CA ILE A 246 14.75 0.45 -17.38
C ILE A 246 13.32 0.75 -17.80
N ALA A 247 12.32 0.41 -16.95
CA ALA A 247 10.91 0.68 -17.23
C ALA A 247 10.62 2.18 -17.37
N GLU A 248 11.21 3.02 -16.52
CA GLU A 248 11.05 4.48 -16.57
C GLU A 248 11.79 5.12 -17.74
N VAL A 249 13.09 4.80 -17.92
CA VAL A 249 13.93 5.38 -18.98
C VAL A 249 13.38 5.02 -20.37
N GLN A 250 12.97 3.78 -20.57
CA GLN A 250 12.42 3.34 -21.86
C GLN A 250 10.95 3.74 -22.07
N ARG A 251 10.28 4.33 -21.07
CA ARG A 251 8.84 4.65 -21.12
C ARG A 251 7.97 3.42 -21.47
N LYS A 252 8.35 2.21 -21.04
CA LYS A 252 7.65 0.95 -21.30
C LYS A 252 7.01 0.37 -20.04
N MET A 253 6.57 1.22 -19.12
CA MET A 253 6.06 0.83 -17.81
C MET A 253 4.99 -0.28 -17.90
N LYS A 254 4.05 -0.19 -18.84
CA LYS A 254 3.01 -1.21 -19.03
C LYS A 254 3.59 -2.60 -19.34
N ARG A 255 4.60 -2.68 -20.21
CA ARG A 255 5.21 -3.97 -20.58
C ARG A 255 5.91 -4.60 -19.39
N PHE A 256 6.71 -3.82 -18.66
CA PHE A 256 7.40 -4.30 -17.44
C PHE A 256 6.41 -4.68 -16.35
N PHE A 257 5.31 -3.95 -16.21
CA PHE A 257 4.22 -4.26 -15.30
C PHE A 257 3.59 -5.63 -15.62
N ILE A 258 3.21 -5.87 -16.88
CA ILE A 258 2.64 -7.16 -17.33
C ILE A 258 3.64 -8.30 -17.10
N VAL A 259 4.92 -8.10 -17.44
CA VAL A 259 5.98 -9.09 -17.21
C VAL A 259 6.12 -9.42 -15.71
N ALA A 260 6.10 -8.41 -14.84
CA ALA A 260 6.18 -8.64 -13.39
C ALA A 260 4.97 -9.43 -12.86
N VAL A 261 3.75 -9.12 -13.33
CA VAL A 261 2.54 -9.90 -12.97
C VAL A 261 2.64 -11.34 -13.48
N ALA A 262 3.15 -11.53 -14.69
CA ALA A 262 3.38 -12.87 -15.27
C ALA A 262 4.41 -13.66 -14.44
N ILE A 263 5.54 -13.04 -14.05
CA ILE A 263 6.55 -13.65 -13.17
C ILE A 263 5.89 -14.07 -11.85
N LEU A 264 5.12 -13.19 -11.22
CA LEU A 264 4.44 -13.48 -9.97
C LEU A 264 3.50 -14.70 -10.10
N ALA A 265 2.66 -14.74 -11.12
CA ALA A 265 1.75 -15.85 -11.38
C ALA A 265 2.51 -17.16 -11.67
N THR A 266 3.52 -17.12 -12.54
CA THR A 266 4.31 -18.31 -12.90
C THR A 266 5.11 -18.86 -11.73
N CYS A 267 5.66 -18.01 -10.86
CA CYS A 267 6.34 -18.43 -9.63
C CYS A 267 5.39 -19.20 -8.71
N MET A 268 4.13 -18.79 -8.58
CA MET A 268 3.15 -19.54 -7.75
C MET A 268 2.87 -20.93 -8.33
N GLY A 269 2.69 -21.03 -9.65
CA GLY A 269 2.53 -22.33 -10.32
C GLY A 269 3.77 -23.23 -10.20
N ALA A 270 4.96 -22.66 -10.37
CA ALA A 270 6.22 -23.39 -10.23
C ALA A 270 6.44 -23.86 -8.76
N LEU A 271 6.15 -23.01 -7.79
CA LEU A 271 6.19 -23.39 -6.37
C LEU A 271 5.22 -24.51 -6.05
N ALA A 272 4.02 -24.54 -6.62
CA ALA A 272 3.06 -25.61 -6.41
C ALA A 272 3.59 -26.99 -6.81
N LEU A 273 4.54 -27.04 -7.76
CA LEU A 273 5.17 -28.26 -8.25
C LEU A 273 6.52 -28.58 -7.58
N SER A 274 7.12 -27.60 -6.89
CA SER A 274 8.52 -27.72 -6.46
C SER A 274 8.81 -27.27 -5.03
N TYR A 275 7.80 -27.03 -4.20
CA TYR A 275 7.96 -26.53 -2.82
C TYR A 275 8.73 -27.48 -1.87
N THR A 276 8.95 -28.73 -2.28
CA THR A 276 9.74 -29.72 -1.54
C THR A 276 11.25 -29.57 -1.75
N HIS A 277 11.68 -28.72 -2.68
CA HIS A 277 13.09 -28.49 -3.01
C HIS A 277 13.52 -27.10 -2.57
N ILE A 278 14.39 -27.01 -1.53
CA ILE A 278 14.79 -25.73 -0.94
C ILE A 278 15.41 -24.74 -1.94
N VAL A 279 16.22 -25.22 -2.89
CA VAL A 279 16.86 -24.36 -3.89
C VAL A 279 15.82 -23.73 -4.82
N LEU A 280 14.86 -24.54 -5.30
CA LEU A 280 13.77 -24.05 -6.17
C LEU A 280 12.85 -23.10 -5.40
N LEU A 281 12.55 -23.41 -4.13
CA LEU A 281 11.81 -22.52 -3.26
C LEU A 281 12.48 -21.15 -3.17
N CYS A 282 13.78 -21.11 -2.85
CA CYS A 282 14.54 -19.85 -2.75
C CYS A 282 14.55 -19.08 -4.07
N ILE A 283 14.76 -19.75 -5.22
CA ILE A 283 14.75 -19.10 -6.54
C ILE A 283 13.38 -18.49 -6.84
N PHE A 284 12.29 -19.27 -6.70
CA PHE A 284 10.95 -18.76 -7.01
C PHE A 284 10.46 -17.73 -6.03
N LEU A 285 10.82 -17.82 -4.73
CA LEU A 285 10.55 -16.76 -3.76
C LEU A 285 11.32 -15.47 -4.10
N THR A 286 12.58 -15.58 -4.53
CA THR A 286 13.37 -14.42 -4.94
C THR A 286 12.73 -13.72 -6.14
N LEU A 287 12.31 -14.47 -7.16
CA LEU A 287 11.64 -13.91 -8.33
C LEU A 287 10.26 -13.34 -7.96
N PHE A 288 9.50 -14.01 -7.09
CA PHE A 288 8.22 -13.52 -6.58
C PHE A 288 8.40 -12.18 -5.86
N PHE A 289 9.32 -12.08 -4.90
CA PHE A 289 9.54 -10.84 -4.15
C PHE A 289 10.17 -9.74 -5.00
N ALA A 290 10.98 -10.06 -6.02
CA ALA A 290 11.47 -9.07 -6.98
C ALA A 290 10.30 -8.47 -7.80
N ALA A 291 9.39 -9.31 -8.31
CA ALA A 291 8.19 -8.86 -9.00
C ALA A 291 7.24 -8.11 -8.05
N PHE A 292 7.06 -8.62 -6.81
CA PHE A 292 6.23 -7.99 -5.77
C PHE A 292 6.71 -6.57 -5.45
N THR A 293 7.99 -6.38 -5.15
CA THR A 293 8.56 -5.08 -4.78
C THR A 293 8.54 -4.09 -5.95
N PHE A 294 8.75 -4.57 -7.19
CA PHE A 294 8.57 -3.77 -8.39
C PHE A 294 7.12 -3.29 -8.53
N LEU A 295 6.14 -4.19 -8.42
CA LEU A 295 4.72 -3.87 -8.53
C LEU A 295 4.24 -2.95 -7.41
N GLU A 296 4.70 -3.18 -6.17
CA GLU A 296 4.42 -2.33 -5.00
C GLU A 296 4.92 -0.90 -5.20
N SER A 297 6.05 -0.71 -5.89
CA SER A 297 6.56 0.63 -6.22
C SER A 297 5.83 1.28 -7.39
N CYS A 298 5.44 0.50 -8.40
CA CYS A 298 4.82 1.00 -9.62
C CYS A 298 3.35 1.36 -9.45
N LEU A 299 2.57 0.56 -8.71
CA LEU A 299 1.13 0.74 -8.56
C LEU A 299 0.75 2.11 -7.99
N PRO A 300 1.32 2.60 -6.87
CA PRO A 300 1.00 3.93 -6.35
C PRO A 300 1.40 5.05 -7.32
N SER A 301 2.52 4.88 -8.03
CA SER A 301 2.98 5.83 -9.05
C SER A 301 1.97 5.93 -10.19
N LEU A 302 1.47 4.80 -10.68
CA LEU A 302 0.46 4.75 -11.75
C LEU A 302 -0.88 5.35 -11.28
N ILE A 303 -1.34 5.02 -10.07
CA ILE A 303 -2.54 5.65 -9.49
C ILE A 303 -2.40 7.17 -9.46
N SER A 304 -1.27 7.69 -8.96
CA SER A 304 -1.03 9.13 -8.88
C SER A 304 -0.97 9.82 -10.25
N LYS A 305 -0.50 9.12 -11.30
CA LYS A 305 -0.44 9.64 -12.67
C LYS A 305 -1.80 9.62 -13.37
N ILE A 306 -2.59 8.55 -13.16
CA ILE A 306 -3.88 8.34 -13.84
C ILE A 306 -5.02 9.07 -13.13
N ALA A 307 -4.96 9.20 -11.81
CA ALA A 307 -6.01 9.86 -11.02
C ALA A 307 -6.36 11.24 -11.59
N PRO A 308 -7.65 11.57 -11.73
CA PRO A 308 -8.09 12.89 -12.20
C PRO A 308 -7.49 14.02 -11.35
N VAL A 309 -7.37 15.18 -11.94
CA VAL A 309 -6.82 16.38 -11.28
C VAL A 309 -7.72 16.74 -10.08
N GLY A 310 -7.11 16.88 -8.89
CA GLY A 310 -7.84 17.16 -7.63
C GLY A 310 -8.32 15.92 -6.87
N SER A 311 -8.32 14.70 -7.48
CA SER A 311 -8.80 13.48 -6.83
C SER A 311 -7.69 12.52 -6.38
N LYS A 312 -6.41 12.90 -6.48
CA LYS A 312 -5.26 12.03 -6.15
C LYS A 312 -5.32 11.46 -4.74
N GLY A 313 -5.68 12.27 -3.75
CA GLY A 313 -5.79 11.82 -2.36
C GLY A 313 -6.88 10.75 -2.20
N THR A 314 -8.06 10.97 -2.79
CA THR A 314 -9.18 10.03 -2.79
C THR A 314 -8.80 8.73 -3.52
N ALA A 315 -8.14 8.82 -4.68
CA ALA A 315 -7.68 7.66 -5.44
C ALA A 315 -6.68 6.82 -4.64
N MET A 316 -5.72 7.45 -3.95
CA MET A 316 -4.77 6.78 -3.07
C MET A 316 -5.43 6.17 -1.84
N GLY A 317 -6.47 6.81 -1.29
CA GLY A 317 -7.26 6.25 -0.18
C GLY A 317 -7.99 4.97 -0.59
N ILE A 318 -8.67 4.97 -1.74
CA ILE A 318 -9.34 3.78 -2.29
C ILE A 318 -8.33 2.68 -2.61
N PHE A 319 -7.20 3.04 -3.22
CA PHE A 319 -6.10 2.11 -3.49
C PHE A 319 -5.61 1.41 -2.22
N SER A 320 -5.34 2.16 -1.15
CA SER A 320 -4.92 1.59 0.13
C SER A 320 -6.03 0.73 0.77
N SER A 321 -7.30 1.12 0.64
CA SER A 321 -8.41 0.28 1.12
C SER A 321 -8.48 -1.05 0.36
N CYS A 322 -8.27 -1.05 -0.96
CA CYS A 322 -8.18 -2.27 -1.77
C CYS A 322 -6.97 -3.14 -1.37
N GLN A 323 -5.83 -2.52 -1.06
CA GLN A 323 -4.64 -3.19 -0.54
C GLN A 323 -4.95 -3.98 0.74
N PHE A 324 -5.52 -3.31 1.75
CA PHE A 324 -5.86 -3.93 3.02
C PHE A 324 -7.00 -4.93 2.91
N PHE A 325 -7.96 -4.69 2.03
CA PHE A 325 -9.00 -5.67 1.72
C PHE A 325 -8.42 -6.93 1.06
N GLY A 326 -7.37 -6.79 0.23
CA GLY A 326 -6.59 -7.91 -0.30
C GLY A 326 -5.96 -8.76 0.82
N ILE A 327 -5.35 -8.13 1.83
CA ILE A 327 -4.81 -8.82 3.01
C ILE A 327 -5.90 -9.64 3.69
N PHE A 328 -7.10 -9.07 3.88
CA PHE A 328 -8.22 -9.77 4.51
C PHE A 328 -8.68 -10.99 3.71
N ILE A 329 -8.95 -10.81 2.43
CA ILE A 329 -9.43 -11.90 1.55
C ILE A 329 -8.37 -12.97 1.37
N GLY A 330 -7.10 -12.59 1.21
CA GLY A 330 -5.97 -13.53 1.12
C GLY A 330 -5.82 -14.37 2.38
N GLY A 331 -6.03 -13.78 3.56
CA GLY A 331 -6.02 -14.49 4.83
C GLY A 331 -7.17 -15.50 4.92
N ILE A 332 -8.42 -15.06 4.71
CA ILE A 332 -9.60 -15.92 4.83
C ILE A 332 -9.57 -17.04 3.79
N ILE A 333 -9.48 -16.68 2.50
CA ILE A 333 -9.53 -17.69 1.42
C ILE A 333 -8.29 -18.59 1.51
N GLY A 334 -7.10 -18.02 1.78
CA GLY A 334 -5.89 -18.80 1.98
C GLY A 334 -6.04 -19.82 3.12
N GLY A 335 -6.65 -19.43 4.26
CA GLY A 335 -6.91 -20.32 5.39
C GLY A 335 -7.93 -21.43 5.07
N VAL A 336 -9.03 -21.10 4.38
CA VAL A 336 -10.04 -22.08 3.90
C VAL A 336 -9.41 -23.06 2.92
N VAL A 337 -8.68 -22.55 1.94
CA VAL A 337 -8.03 -23.35 0.90
C VAL A 337 -6.97 -24.26 1.54
N TYR A 338 -6.19 -23.74 2.49
CA TYR A 338 -5.21 -24.55 3.21
C TYR A 338 -5.86 -25.68 3.99
N HIS A 339 -7.02 -25.45 4.60
CA HIS A 339 -7.75 -26.48 5.34
C HIS A 339 -8.17 -27.66 4.45
N HIS A 340 -8.63 -27.39 3.21
CA HIS A 340 -9.17 -28.43 2.33
C HIS A 340 -8.13 -29.02 1.35
N TRP A 341 -7.21 -28.20 0.86
CA TRP A 341 -6.26 -28.58 -0.22
C TRP A 341 -4.80 -28.37 0.15
N GLN A 342 -4.50 -28.10 1.44
CA GLN A 342 -3.15 -27.95 1.96
C GLN A 342 -2.32 -26.89 1.16
N ILE A 343 -1.00 -27.03 1.17
CA ILE A 343 -0.02 -26.13 0.57
C ILE A 343 -0.28 -25.92 -0.93
N ALA A 344 -0.43 -27.03 -1.68
CA ALA A 344 -0.61 -26.98 -3.12
C ALA A 344 -1.86 -26.18 -3.51
N GLY A 345 -2.96 -26.33 -2.76
CA GLY A 345 -4.19 -25.58 -2.97
C GLY A 345 -3.98 -24.08 -2.84
N VAL A 346 -3.26 -23.60 -1.81
CA VAL A 346 -2.99 -22.19 -1.60
C VAL A 346 -2.13 -21.61 -2.73
N LEU A 347 -1.12 -22.33 -3.18
CA LEU A 347 -0.26 -21.91 -4.29
C LEU A 347 -1.03 -21.84 -5.61
N VAL A 348 -1.94 -22.81 -5.86
CA VAL A 348 -2.85 -22.78 -7.02
C VAL A 348 -3.85 -21.62 -6.91
N PHE A 349 -4.39 -21.34 -5.73
CA PHE A 349 -5.21 -20.13 -5.51
C PHE A 349 -4.46 -18.84 -5.88
N CYS A 350 -3.20 -18.70 -5.45
CA CYS A 350 -2.37 -17.56 -5.82
C CYS A 350 -2.07 -17.52 -7.32
N LEU A 351 -1.87 -18.67 -7.98
CA LEU A 351 -1.71 -18.77 -9.43
C LEU A 351 -2.97 -18.28 -10.16
N ILE A 352 -4.16 -18.74 -9.75
CA ILE A 352 -5.44 -18.32 -10.35
C ILE A 352 -5.60 -16.80 -10.19
N LEU A 353 -5.36 -16.26 -9.00
CA LEU A 353 -5.47 -14.84 -8.73
C LEU A 353 -4.47 -14.02 -9.56
N GLY A 354 -3.23 -14.47 -9.67
CA GLY A 354 -2.20 -13.85 -10.51
C GLY A 354 -2.55 -13.92 -12.00
N THR A 355 -3.14 -15.03 -12.46
CA THR A 355 -3.59 -15.19 -13.85
C THR A 355 -4.76 -14.26 -14.17
N LEU A 356 -5.75 -14.14 -13.29
CA LEU A 356 -6.85 -13.18 -13.44
C LEU A 356 -6.31 -11.74 -13.48
N TRP A 357 -5.37 -11.42 -12.61
CA TRP A 357 -4.72 -10.11 -12.65
C TRP A 357 -3.94 -9.88 -13.95
N LEU A 358 -3.24 -10.90 -14.48
CA LEU A 358 -2.53 -10.82 -15.75
C LEU A 358 -3.49 -10.50 -16.90
N ILE A 359 -4.65 -11.16 -16.97
CA ILE A 359 -5.69 -10.89 -17.96
C ILE A 359 -6.16 -9.44 -17.86
N VAL A 360 -6.47 -8.96 -16.65
CA VAL A 360 -6.89 -7.57 -16.43
C VAL A 360 -5.77 -6.60 -16.82
N SER A 361 -4.52 -6.88 -16.46
CA SER A 361 -3.36 -6.03 -16.76
C SER A 361 -3.09 -5.91 -18.27
N ALA A 362 -3.34 -6.98 -19.04
CA ALA A 362 -3.20 -6.95 -20.49
C ALA A 362 -4.17 -5.96 -21.16
N THR A 363 -5.35 -5.75 -20.56
CA THR A 363 -6.36 -4.79 -21.04
C THR A 363 -6.11 -3.34 -20.62
N MET A 364 -5.09 -3.05 -19.81
CA MET A 364 -4.78 -1.68 -19.38
C MET A 364 -4.38 -0.81 -20.56
N ALA A 365 -4.77 0.47 -20.51
CA ALA A 365 -4.26 1.48 -21.43
C ALA A 365 -2.78 1.76 -21.18
N GLU A 366 -2.04 2.26 -22.17
CA GLU A 366 -0.68 2.72 -21.94
C GLU A 366 -0.71 3.95 -21.04
N PRO A 367 0.10 3.99 -19.95
CA PRO A 367 0.14 5.15 -19.08
C PRO A 367 0.63 6.37 -19.85
N THR A 368 -0.13 7.45 -19.81
CA THR A 368 0.31 8.74 -20.33
C THR A 368 1.37 9.32 -19.41
N TYR A 369 2.52 9.72 -19.97
CA TYR A 369 3.63 10.33 -19.22
C TYR A 369 3.40 11.83 -19.04
N LEU A 370 2.26 12.20 -18.43
CA LEU A 370 1.90 13.58 -18.16
C LEU A 370 2.51 14.06 -16.84
N ASN A 371 3.02 15.28 -16.85
CA ASN A 371 3.47 15.97 -15.66
C ASN A 371 2.35 16.86 -15.11
N SER A 372 2.10 16.78 -13.81
CA SER A 372 1.19 17.73 -13.16
C SER A 372 1.94 18.99 -12.79
N LYS A 373 1.37 20.15 -13.12
CA LYS A 373 1.83 21.47 -12.69
C LYS A 373 0.71 22.21 -12.00
N ILE A 374 1.07 23.04 -11.03
CA ILE A 374 0.13 23.80 -10.20
C ILE A 374 0.58 25.27 -10.27
N TYR A 375 -0.34 26.16 -10.63
CA TYR A 375 -0.12 27.61 -10.62
C TYR A 375 -1.12 28.26 -9.67
N LYS A 376 -0.64 29.08 -8.74
CA LYS A 376 -1.49 29.81 -7.79
C LYS A 376 -2.07 31.05 -8.49
N LEU A 377 -3.37 31.27 -8.28
CA LEU A 377 -4.10 32.43 -8.80
C LEU A 377 -4.07 33.59 -7.81
N ASN A 378 -4.00 34.81 -8.33
CA ASN A 378 -4.09 36.05 -7.54
C ASN A 378 -5.50 36.24 -6.98
N ASN A 379 -6.55 35.94 -7.76
CA ASN A 379 -7.95 36.10 -7.39
C ASN A 379 -8.82 34.98 -7.95
N GLY A 380 -9.80 34.52 -7.16
CA GLY A 380 -10.75 33.46 -7.53
C GLY A 380 -12.08 33.95 -8.10
N HIS A 381 -12.11 34.90 -9.05
CA HIS A 381 -13.35 35.35 -9.69
C HIS A 381 -13.81 34.37 -10.79
N ALA A 382 -15.12 34.19 -10.91
CA ALA A 382 -15.71 33.24 -11.88
C ALA A 382 -15.37 33.58 -13.33
N ASP A 383 -15.27 34.87 -13.68
CA ASP A 383 -14.89 35.33 -15.02
C ASP A 383 -13.43 35.00 -15.35
N THR A 384 -12.55 35.07 -14.34
CA THR A 384 -11.14 34.68 -14.46
C THR A 384 -11.02 33.18 -14.76
N LYS A 385 -11.86 32.34 -14.14
CA LYS A 385 -11.88 30.89 -14.39
C LYS A 385 -12.17 30.58 -15.85
N LYS A 386 -13.23 31.17 -16.43
CA LYS A 386 -13.62 30.92 -17.83
C LYS A 386 -12.52 31.30 -18.82
N THR A 387 -11.92 32.47 -18.62
CA THR A 387 -10.83 32.94 -19.46
C THR A 387 -9.60 32.02 -19.38
N ILE A 388 -9.25 31.57 -18.19
CA ILE A 388 -8.12 30.63 -17.99
C ILE A 388 -8.40 29.30 -18.65
N GLU A 389 -9.61 28.75 -18.50
CA GLU A 389 -10.01 27.50 -19.12
C GLU A 389 -9.96 27.56 -20.65
N GLU A 390 -10.35 28.68 -21.26
CA GLU A 390 -10.23 28.93 -22.71
C GLU A 390 -8.74 28.95 -23.15
N ILE A 391 -7.87 29.62 -22.38
CA ILE A 391 -6.43 29.62 -22.64
C ILE A 391 -5.85 28.21 -22.56
N LEU A 392 -6.18 27.48 -21.51
CA LEU A 392 -5.67 26.11 -21.29
C LEU A 392 -6.16 25.14 -22.35
N ALA A 393 -7.44 25.23 -22.77
CA ALA A 393 -8.01 24.41 -23.83
C ALA A 393 -7.31 24.62 -25.19
N SER A 394 -6.79 25.84 -25.44
CA SER A 394 -6.09 26.17 -26.67
C SER A 394 -4.58 25.90 -26.63
N GLN A 395 -4.02 25.54 -25.46
CA GLN A 395 -2.58 25.39 -25.28
C GLN A 395 -2.11 24.00 -25.69
N LEU A 396 -1.17 23.91 -26.62
CA LEU A 396 -0.57 22.65 -27.06
C LEU A 396 0.14 21.95 -25.87
N GLY A 397 -0.03 20.63 -25.77
CA GLY A 397 0.58 19.82 -24.71
C GLY A 397 -0.15 19.86 -23.38
N VAL A 398 -1.29 20.55 -23.23
CA VAL A 398 -2.20 20.49 -22.09
C VAL A 398 -3.29 19.44 -22.38
N TYR A 399 -3.34 18.38 -21.57
CA TYR A 399 -4.27 17.27 -21.75
C TYR A 399 -5.46 17.30 -20.79
N GLU A 400 -5.23 17.77 -19.58
CA GLU A 400 -6.25 17.87 -18.54
C GLU A 400 -5.98 19.11 -17.68
N TYR A 401 -7.02 19.82 -17.33
CA TYR A 401 -6.93 20.98 -16.45
C TYR A 401 -8.13 21.07 -15.51
N ASN A 402 -7.91 21.65 -14.34
CA ASN A 402 -8.95 21.98 -13.39
C ASN A 402 -8.59 23.29 -12.69
N THR A 403 -9.55 24.22 -12.66
CA THR A 403 -9.40 25.48 -11.96
C THR A 403 -10.24 25.46 -10.70
N CYS A 404 -9.58 25.43 -9.55
CA CYS A 404 -10.23 25.49 -8.24
C CYS A 404 -10.37 26.94 -7.80
N LEU A 405 -11.61 27.38 -7.50
CA LEU A 405 -11.87 28.75 -7.02
C LEU A 405 -11.73 28.85 -5.50
N GLU A 406 -11.95 27.76 -4.77
CA GLU A 406 -11.86 27.69 -3.30
C GLU A 406 -10.41 27.70 -2.83
N GLU A 407 -9.53 27.00 -3.52
CA GLU A 407 -8.10 27.21 -3.49
C GLU A 407 -7.70 27.86 -4.82
N PRO A 408 -7.45 29.18 -4.88
CA PRO A 408 -7.19 29.85 -6.14
C PRO A 408 -5.94 29.29 -6.82
N ALA A 409 -6.11 28.17 -7.50
CA ALA A 409 -5.06 27.44 -8.18
C ALA A 409 -5.54 26.79 -9.47
N ILE A 410 -4.64 26.72 -10.44
CA ILE A 410 -4.81 25.98 -11.69
C ILE A 410 -3.98 24.71 -11.60
N TYR A 411 -4.64 23.59 -11.78
CA TYR A 411 -4.02 22.28 -11.88
C TYR A 411 -4.03 21.85 -13.34
N ILE A 412 -2.86 21.52 -13.91
CA ILE A 412 -2.77 21.06 -15.29
C ILE A 412 -1.95 19.77 -15.38
N LYS A 413 -2.32 18.91 -16.36
CA LYS A 413 -1.50 17.77 -16.79
C LYS A 413 -0.98 18.05 -18.19
N VAL A 414 0.34 18.00 -18.34
CA VAL A 414 1.02 18.39 -19.58
C VAL A 414 1.98 17.30 -20.07
N ASP A 415 2.07 17.12 -21.39
CA ASP A 415 3.17 16.37 -21.98
C ASP A 415 4.42 17.25 -22.05
N LYS A 416 5.47 16.85 -21.34
CA LYS A 416 6.74 17.61 -21.27
C LYS A 416 7.40 17.83 -22.64
N LYS A 417 7.06 17.02 -23.66
CA LYS A 417 7.66 17.14 -25.00
C LYS A 417 6.97 18.20 -25.87
N GLU A 418 5.67 18.41 -25.65
CA GLU A 418 4.85 19.29 -26.48
C GLU A 418 4.50 20.60 -25.76
N PHE A 419 4.63 20.62 -24.42
CA PHE A 419 4.21 21.73 -23.59
C PHE A 419 5.27 22.82 -23.50
N ASP A 420 4.92 24.02 -23.97
CA ASP A 420 5.71 25.24 -23.79
C ASP A 420 5.22 26.01 -22.56
N GLU A 421 5.98 25.90 -21.47
CA GLU A 421 5.67 26.56 -20.21
C GLU A 421 5.80 28.07 -20.29
N GLN A 422 6.81 28.59 -21.05
CA GLN A 422 7.02 30.02 -21.16
C GLN A 422 5.86 30.67 -21.88
N ASN A 423 5.35 30.07 -22.94
CA ASN A 423 4.18 30.55 -23.67
C ASN A 423 2.92 30.56 -22.78
N LEU A 424 2.69 29.49 -22.00
CA LEU A 424 1.56 29.47 -21.05
C LEU A 424 1.71 30.59 -20.02
N LEU A 425 2.88 30.70 -19.36
CA LEU A 425 3.13 31.73 -18.35
C LEU A 425 2.92 33.13 -18.84
N LEU A 426 3.31 33.44 -20.08
CA LEU A 426 3.06 34.73 -20.71
C LEU A 426 1.56 35.06 -20.83
N LYS A 427 0.74 34.04 -21.18
CA LYS A 427 -0.72 34.17 -21.33
C LYS A 427 -1.46 34.33 -20.02
N ILE A 428 -1.00 33.65 -18.96
CA ILE A 428 -1.67 33.65 -17.64
C ILE A 428 -0.99 34.54 -16.60
N LYS A 429 0.09 35.24 -16.93
CA LYS A 429 0.88 36.07 -16.01
C LYS A 429 0.07 37.04 -15.17
N GLN A 430 -0.97 37.65 -15.73
CA GLN A 430 -1.86 38.59 -15.02
C GLN A 430 -2.77 37.90 -13.97
N PHE A 431 -2.93 36.60 -14.03
CA PHE A 431 -3.83 35.85 -13.18
C PHE A 431 -3.10 35.06 -12.07
N ILE A 432 -1.78 34.86 -12.19
CA ILE A 432 -0.98 34.03 -11.25
C ILE A 432 -0.18 34.91 -10.29
N VAL A 433 0.05 34.35 -9.09
CA VAL A 433 0.99 34.89 -8.08
C VAL A 433 2.40 34.66 -8.62
N GLY A 434 3.20 35.70 -8.76
CA GLY A 434 4.58 35.66 -9.25
C GLY A 434 5.55 34.96 -8.29
#